data_c8f90cacbfcf71c691d5699e5c5552cc
#
_entry.id   c8f90cacbfcf71c691d5699e5c5552cc
#
_cell.length_a   1.000
_cell.length_b   1.000
_cell.length_c   1.000
_cell.angle_alpha   90.00
_cell.angle_beta   90.00
_cell.angle_gamma   90.00
#
_symmetry.space_group_name_H-M   'P 1'
#
loop_
_entity.id
_entity.type
_entity.pdbx_description
1 polymer ?
#
loop_
_entity_poly.entity_id
_entity_poly.type
_entity_poly.pdbx_seq_one_letter_code
_entity_poly.pdbx_strand_id
1 'polypeptide(L)'
;MRLREHAARLAILVVVAAAGLIPLAAWLRTPLVHARMAESGGWGPDVLHARAGKPLLVRLTSDDVVHGFAVGLSDAPAVDVLPGKVSQTWLEFDQPGTYTFYCTRWCGPNHWRMRGTIEVEGVKTEGTATVSPPLFQVLGIDLDQPHPAATTPAVVPDPQRGAQVAAEVAPPPTLSLDAYRSHSPADVWRTWRADASLSGLTDAALWDLVAYTYNSQLASADRDDAARLFAANCAACHGERGDGQGVFAEALVQSEPDSGADSSMGHSADATRPADFTDSEAMLGASPALLHGKILRGGMGSGMPMWGAILTDAQIWKLVNLLYTFQFDGESGP
;
A
#
# COMPACT_ATOMS: atom_id res chain seq x y z
N MET A 1 17.51 58.49 -37.84
CA MET A 1 18.26 57.23 -37.55
C MET A 1 18.40 56.93 -36.05
N ARG A 2 18.91 57.83 -35.23
CA ARG A 2 19.16 57.60 -33.78
C ARG A 2 17.95 57.16 -32.98
N LEU A 3 16.75 57.74 -33.23
CA LEU A 3 15.53 57.39 -32.50
C LEU A 3 15.08 55.91 -32.70
N ARG A 4 15.20 55.42 -33.93
CA ARG A 4 14.88 54.02 -34.27
C ARG A 4 15.86 53.04 -33.62
N GLU A 5 17.13 53.44 -33.50
CA GLU A 5 18.16 52.65 -32.85
C GLU A 5 17.95 52.55 -31.33
N HIS A 6 17.58 53.65 -30.67
CA HIS A 6 17.23 53.65 -29.24
C HIS A 6 15.95 52.81 -28.97
N ALA A 7 14.95 52.92 -29.84
CA ALA A 7 13.74 52.08 -29.74
C ALA A 7 14.05 50.58 -29.90
N ALA A 8 14.93 50.22 -30.85
CA ALA A 8 15.35 48.83 -31.05
C ALA A 8 16.15 48.31 -29.81
N ARG A 9 17.08 49.10 -29.29
CA ARG A 9 17.82 48.72 -28.06
C ARG A 9 16.92 48.56 -26.86
N LEU A 10 15.95 49.43 -26.69
CA LEU A 10 14.95 49.33 -25.59
C LEU A 10 14.10 48.07 -25.76
N ALA A 11 13.64 47.78 -26.96
CA ALA A 11 12.85 46.58 -27.24
C ALA A 11 13.66 45.29 -26.91
N ILE A 12 14.93 45.23 -27.29
CA ILE A 12 15.82 44.11 -26.96
C ILE A 12 15.99 43.95 -25.45
N LEU A 13 16.21 45.07 -24.71
CA LEU A 13 16.35 45.02 -23.25
C LEU A 13 15.06 44.54 -22.58
N VAL A 14 13.88 44.98 -23.07
CA VAL A 14 12.59 44.54 -22.55
C VAL A 14 12.39 43.04 -22.80
N VAL A 15 12.72 42.55 -23.99
CA VAL A 15 12.64 41.11 -24.31
C VAL A 15 13.59 40.29 -23.45
N VAL A 16 14.83 40.72 -23.28
CA VAL A 16 15.81 40.04 -22.43
C VAL A 16 15.36 40.04 -20.96
N ALA A 17 14.88 41.18 -20.47
CA ALA A 17 14.35 41.29 -19.11
C ALA A 17 13.11 40.39 -18.92
N ALA A 18 12.18 40.39 -19.87
CA ALA A 18 11.01 39.51 -19.82
C ALA A 18 11.38 38.02 -19.88
N ALA A 19 12.34 37.68 -20.73
CA ALA A 19 12.84 36.29 -20.85
C ALA A 19 13.48 35.77 -19.55
N GLY A 20 14.05 36.64 -18.73
CA GLY A 20 14.62 36.30 -17.43
C GLY A 20 13.61 36.40 -16.27
N LEU A 21 12.82 37.47 -16.23
CA LEU A 21 11.92 37.75 -15.11
C LEU A 21 10.66 36.89 -15.11
N ILE A 22 10.12 36.51 -16.27
CA ILE A 22 8.92 35.68 -16.35
C ILE A 22 9.19 34.27 -15.82
N PRO A 23 10.24 33.56 -16.26
CA PRO A 23 10.60 32.25 -15.68
C PRO A 23 10.91 32.33 -14.18
N LEU A 24 11.62 33.36 -13.74
CA LEU A 24 11.93 33.57 -12.33
C LEU A 24 10.68 33.79 -11.51
N ALA A 25 9.74 34.62 -11.97
CA ALA A 25 8.48 34.87 -11.30
C ALA A 25 7.61 33.60 -11.24
N ALA A 26 7.58 32.81 -12.32
CA ALA A 26 6.91 31.52 -12.35
C ALA A 26 7.54 30.54 -11.35
N TRP A 27 8.86 30.46 -11.30
CA TRP A 27 9.60 29.60 -10.37
C TRP A 27 9.38 30.02 -8.91
N LEU A 28 9.34 31.30 -8.60
CA LEU A 28 9.05 31.81 -7.25
C LEU A 28 7.62 31.56 -6.78
N ARG A 29 6.68 31.38 -7.70
CA ARG A 29 5.29 31.02 -7.41
C ARG A 29 5.07 29.51 -7.26
N THR A 30 6.06 28.69 -7.62
CA THR A 30 5.99 27.24 -7.47
C THR A 30 5.98 26.89 -5.99
N PRO A 31 5.06 26.05 -5.51
CA PRO A 31 5.02 25.66 -4.11
C PRO A 31 6.33 25.00 -3.69
N LEU A 32 6.89 25.45 -2.58
CA LEU A 32 8.00 24.81 -1.89
C LEU A 32 7.42 24.06 -0.70
N VAL A 33 7.51 22.74 -0.75
CA VAL A 33 7.00 21.86 0.31
C VAL A 33 8.16 21.47 1.20
N HIS A 34 8.03 21.77 2.48
CA HIS A 34 8.97 21.39 3.52
C HIS A 34 8.57 20.05 4.11
N ALA A 35 9.51 19.13 4.21
CA ALA A 35 9.38 17.86 4.88
C ALA A 35 9.99 17.94 6.28
N ARG A 36 9.26 17.46 7.29
CA ARG A 36 9.68 17.29 8.68
C ARG A 36 9.14 15.96 9.17
N MET A 37 9.77 15.38 10.17
CA MET A 37 9.19 14.24 10.88
C MET A 37 7.76 14.57 11.31
N ALA A 38 6.89 13.56 11.34
CA ALA A 38 5.47 13.74 11.64
C ALA A 38 5.23 14.50 12.95
N GLU A 39 6.06 14.25 13.98
CA GLU A 39 6.02 14.92 15.28
C GLU A 39 6.43 16.40 15.23
N SER A 40 7.16 16.79 14.18
CA SER A 40 7.59 18.16 13.93
C SER A 40 6.72 18.88 12.89
N GLY A 41 5.55 18.32 12.58
CA GLY A 41 4.55 18.94 11.71
C GLY A 41 4.42 18.33 10.31
N GLY A 42 5.21 17.32 9.95
CA GLY A 42 5.09 16.62 8.68
C GLY A 42 5.35 17.51 7.45
N TRP A 43 4.46 17.46 6.47
CA TRP A 43 4.54 18.27 5.26
C TRP A 43 4.00 19.68 5.47
N GLY A 44 4.70 20.68 4.95
CA GLY A 44 4.23 22.06 4.97
C GLY A 44 4.50 22.79 3.64
N PRO A 45 3.50 23.19 2.86
CA PRO A 45 2.07 22.92 3.07
C PRO A 45 1.69 21.44 2.90
N ASP A 46 0.64 21.01 3.59
CA ASP A 46 0.07 19.67 3.52
C ASP A 46 -1.07 19.55 2.49
N VAL A 47 -1.51 20.69 1.93
CA VAL A 47 -2.46 20.75 0.82
C VAL A 47 -1.83 21.47 -0.36
N LEU A 48 -1.87 20.85 -1.52
CA LEU A 48 -1.46 21.40 -2.81
C LEU A 48 -2.68 21.47 -3.73
N HIS A 49 -2.66 22.41 -4.69
CA HIS A 49 -3.72 22.57 -5.67
C HIS A 49 -3.18 22.39 -7.08
N ALA A 50 -3.91 21.63 -7.88
CA ALA A 50 -3.59 21.36 -9.28
C ALA A 50 -4.83 21.47 -10.18
N ARG A 51 -4.64 21.35 -11.48
CA ARG A 51 -5.73 21.25 -12.46
C ARG A 51 -5.52 20.06 -13.37
N ALA A 52 -6.57 19.30 -13.62
CA ALA A 52 -6.54 18.18 -14.54
C ALA A 52 -6.04 18.60 -15.92
N GLY A 53 -5.15 17.79 -16.51
CA GLY A 53 -4.50 18.05 -17.79
C GLY A 53 -3.50 19.21 -17.78
N LYS A 54 -3.07 19.67 -16.60
CA LYS A 54 -2.02 20.69 -16.47
C LYS A 54 -0.90 20.18 -15.57
N PRO A 55 0.37 20.26 -16.00
CA PRO A 55 1.50 19.86 -15.17
C PRO A 55 1.63 20.76 -13.95
N LEU A 56 1.85 20.17 -12.78
CA LEU A 56 2.19 20.83 -11.52
C LEU A 56 3.66 20.60 -11.22
N LEU A 57 4.45 21.68 -11.15
CA LEU A 57 5.81 21.61 -10.63
C LEU A 57 5.76 21.75 -9.10
N VAL A 58 6.33 20.76 -8.39
CA VAL A 58 6.48 20.81 -6.94
C VAL A 58 7.97 20.87 -6.61
N ARG A 59 8.33 21.77 -5.71
CA ARG A 59 9.67 21.90 -5.12
C ARG A 59 9.63 21.37 -3.71
N LEU A 60 10.66 20.60 -3.32
CA LEU A 60 10.71 19.86 -2.08
C LEU A 60 12.02 20.12 -1.36
N THR A 61 11.97 20.34 -0.07
CA THR A 61 13.16 20.42 0.80
C THR A 61 12.86 19.78 2.13
N SER A 62 13.90 19.31 2.82
CA SER A 62 13.78 18.82 4.18
C SER A 62 14.39 19.80 5.17
N ASP A 63 13.71 19.94 6.31
CA ASP A 63 14.19 20.78 7.42
C ASP A 63 14.91 19.96 8.50
N ASP A 64 14.89 18.63 8.44
CA ASP A 64 15.47 17.75 9.47
C ASP A 64 16.25 16.55 8.88
N VAL A 65 15.59 15.45 8.54
CA VAL A 65 16.20 14.21 8.05
C VAL A 65 15.88 13.96 6.56
N VAL A 66 16.36 12.86 6.01
CA VAL A 66 15.99 12.44 4.66
C VAL A 66 14.57 11.94 4.65
N HIS A 67 13.76 12.46 3.73
CA HIS A 67 12.41 11.99 3.43
C HIS A 67 12.32 11.50 1.99
N GLY A 68 11.20 10.90 1.63
CA GLY A 68 10.86 10.59 0.25
C GLY A 68 9.47 11.17 -0.06
N PHE A 69 9.26 11.61 -1.28
CA PHE A 69 7.98 12.13 -1.73
C PHE A 69 7.45 11.27 -2.86
N ALA A 70 6.25 10.76 -2.71
CA ALA A 70 5.51 10.11 -3.79
C ALA A 70 4.03 10.50 -3.73
N VAL A 71 3.33 10.33 -4.84
CA VAL A 71 1.88 10.53 -4.93
C VAL A 71 1.20 9.19 -5.14
N GLY A 72 0.22 8.89 -4.31
CA GLY A 72 -0.59 7.67 -4.41
C GLY A 72 -1.41 7.65 -5.70
N LEU A 73 -1.62 6.46 -6.25
CA LEU A 73 -2.37 6.25 -7.48
C LEU A 73 -1.79 7.01 -8.69
N SER A 74 -0.48 7.27 -8.69
CA SER A 74 0.24 7.97 -9.74
C SER A 74 1.47 7.17 -10.15
N ASP A 75 1.81 7.22 -11.44
CA ASP A 75 3.02 6.61 -12.00
C ASP A 75 4.27 7.51 -11.83
N ALA A 76 4.12 8.69 -11.23
CA ALA A 76 5.24 9.59 -10.97
C ALA A 76 6.26 8.91 -10.03
N PRO A 77 7.56 8.89 -10.38
CA PRO A 77 8.57 8.26 -9.55
C PRO A 77 8.72 8.99 -8.21
N ALA A 78 9.01 8.23 -7.15
CA ALA A 78 9.32 8.79 -5.86
C ALA A 78 10.62 9.63 -5.92
N VAL A 79 10.65 10.73 -5.16
CA VAL A 79 11.76 11.69 -5.11
C VAL A 79 12.33 11.76 -3.72
N ASP A 80 13.66 11.65 -3.60
CA ASP A 80 14.35 11.87 -2.33
C ASP A 80 14.35 13.37 -1.97
N VAL A 81 13.98 13.66 -0.73
CA VAL A 81 13.90 15.02 -0.16
C VAL A 81 14.99 15.15 0.88
N LEU A 82 16.06 15.82 0.50
CA LEU A 82 17.29 15.89 1.29
C LEU A 82 17.39 17.20 2.08
N PRO A 83 17.92 17.18 3.31
CA PRO A 83 18.20 18.39 4.07
C PRO A 83 19.14 19.35 3.31
N GLY A 84 18.80 20.63 3.31
CA GLY A 84 19.61 21.68 2.69
C GLY A 84 19.67 21.66 1.15
N LYS A 85 18.85 20.81 0.51
CA LYS A 85 18.73 20.76 -0.97
C LYS A 85 17.29 20.94 -1.38
N VAL A 86 17.10 21.46 -2.59
CA VAL A 86 15.77 21.55 -3.21
C VAL A 86 15.71 20.54 -4.33
N SER A 87 14.87 19.52 -4.16
CA SER A 87 14.47 18.59 -5.20
C SER A 87 13.25 19.13 -5.95
N GLN A 88 12.99 18.64 -7.16
CA GLN A 88 11.84 19.04 -7.98
C GLN A 88 11.21 17.82 -8.63
N THR A 89 9.89 17.85 -8.75
CA THR A 89 9.14 16.84 -9.50
C THR A 89 8.00 17.48 -10.27
N TRP A 90 7.66 16.90 -11.43
CA TRP A 90 6.51 17.26 -12.22
C TRP A 90 5.43 16.21 -11.99
N LEU A 91 4.24 16.66 -11.67
CA LEU A 91 3.06 15.82 -11.48
C LEU A 91 2.03 16.19 -12.56
N GLU A 92 1.36 15.18 -13.08
CA GLU A 92 0.29 15.34 -14.04
C GLU A 92 -0.89 14.47 -13.62
N PHE A 93 -2.11 15.04 -13.70
CA PHE A 93 -3.34 14.39 -13.27
C PHE A 93 -4.35 14.50 -14.39
N ASP A 94 -4.80 13.36 -14.92
CA ASP A 94 -5.78 13.33 -16.00
C ASP A 94 -7.21 13.61 -15.50
N GLN A 95 -7.47 13.30 -14.22
CA GLN A 95 -8.80 13.42 -13.64
C GLN A 95 -8.81 14.38 -12.44
N PRO A 96 -9.88 15.16 -12.26
CA PRO A 96 -10.10 15.91 -11.05
C PRO A 96 -10.41 14.98 -9.88
N GLY A 97 -9.95 15.36 -8.70
CA GLY A 97 -10.13 14.56 -7.49
C GLY A 97 -9.14 14.91 -6.41
N THR A 98 -9.10 14.08 -5.39
CA THR A 98 -8.19 14.21 -4.26
C THR A 98 -7.16 13.11 -4.33
N TYR A 99 -5.89 13.46 -4.39
CA TYR A 99 -4.76 12.55 -4.41
C TYR A 99 -3.96 12.71 -3.12
N THR A 100 -3.42 11.61 -2.61
CA THR A 100 -2.60 11.63 -1.40
C THR A 100 -1.12 11.62 -1.78
N PHE A 101 -0.32 12.58 -1.30
CA PHE A 101 1.13 12.44 -1.30
C PHE A 101 1.63 12.00 0.07
N TYR A 102 2.76 11.30 0.11
CA TYR A 102 3.24 10.65 1.32
C TYR A 102 4.75 10.48 1.33
N CYS A 103 5.31 10.26 2.52
CA CYS A 103 6.72 9.95 2.68
C CYS A 103 6.99 8.48 2.38
N THR A 104 8.02 8.21 1.55
CA THR A 104 8.46 6.85 1.16
C THR A 104 9.74 6.40 1.85
N ARG A 105 10.36 7.28 2.65
CA ARG A 105 11.57 6.96 3.41
C ARG A 105 11.25 6.91 4.88
N TRP A 106 11.68 5.85 5.53
CA TRP A 106 11.54 5.82 6.97
C TRP A 106 12.30 6.99 7.61
N CYS A 107 11.58 7.93 8.18
CA CYS A 107 12.13 9.18 8.72
C CYS A 107 11.97 9.33 10.24
N GLY A 108 11.39 8.35 10.91
CA GLY A 108 11.20 8.37 12.36
C GLY A 108 9.82 7.88 12.81
N PRO A 109 9.51 7.98 14.12
CA PRO A 109 8.21 7.63 14.65
C PRO A 109 7.07 8.32 13.92
N ASN A 110 5.91 7.68 13.85
CA ASN A 110 4.73 8.20 13.15
C ASN A 110 4.96 8.54 11.66
N HIS A 111 6.00 7.99 11.04
CA HIS A 111 6.31 8.15 9.61
C HIS A 111 5.06 8.01 8.71
N TRP A 112 4.17 7.04 8.96
CA TRP A 112 2.95 6.82 8.19
C TRP A 112 1.95 7.99 8.22
N ARG A 113 2.07 8.91 9.21
CA ARG A 113 1.27 10.13 9.29
C ARG A 113 1.78 11.24 8.39
N MET A 114 2.98 11.10 7.82
CA MET A 114 3.50 12.06 6.85
C MET A 114 2.78 11.94 5.52
N ARG A 115 1.56 12.46 5.49
CA ARG A 115 0.68 12.51 4.33
C ARG A 115 0.19 13.94 4.11
N GLY A 116 -0.07 14.25 2.86
CA GLY A 116 -0.73 15.48 2.46
C GLY A 116 -1.66 15.22 1.29
N THR A 117 -2.32 16.25 0.83
CA THR A 117 -3.39 16.17 -0.16
C THR A 117 -3.08 17.04 -1.37
N ILE A 118 -3.35 16.55 -2.57
CA ILE A 118 -3.37 17.35 -3.80
C ILE A 118 -4.82 17.41 -4.27
N GLU A 119 -5.40 18.60 -4.23
CA GLU A 119 -6.74 18.87 -4.74
C GLU A 119 -6.64 19.24 -6.23
N VAL A 120 -7.13 18.36 -7.09
CA VAL A 120 -7.10 18.55 -8.55
C VAL A 120 -8.46 19.02 -9.02
N GLU A 121 -8.50 20.28 -9.44
CA GLU A 121 -9.70 20.90 -10.04
C GLU A 121 -9.86 20.49 -11.51
N GLY A 122 -11.10 20.42 -11.97
CA GLY A 122 -11.42 20.17 -13.37
C GLY A 122 -12.83 19.63 -13.57
N VAL A 123 -13.18 19.36 -14.79
CA VAL A 123 -14.44 18.71 -15.14
C VAL A 123 -14.17 17.22 -15.26
N LYS A 124 -14.91 16.38 -14.53
CA LYS A 124 -14.84 14.92 -14.71
C LYS A 124 -15.22 14.59 -16.16
N THR A 125 -14.32 13.95 -16.88
CA THR A 125 -14.64 13.41 -18.20
C THR A 125 -15.64 12.25 -18.02
N GLU A 126 -16.73 12.30 -18.78
CA GLU A 126 -17.69 11.19 -18.80
C GLU A 126 -16.97 9.92 -19.23
N GLY A 127 -17.05 8.86 -18.41
CA GLY A 127 -16.36 7.59 -18.65
C GLY A 127 -15.57 7.09 -17.45
N THR A 128 -15.55 7.81 -16.32
CA THR A 128 -15.03 7.24 -15.07
C THR A 128 -15.88 6.03 -14.71
N ALA A 129 -15.27 4.86 -14.83
CA ALA A 129 -15.86 3.59 -14.39
C ALA A 129 -16.46 3.80 -12.99
N THR A 130 -17.71 3.43 -12.81
CA THR A 130 -18.31 3.35 -11.47
C THR A 130 -17.40 2.44 -10.67
N VAL A 131 -16.75 2.98 -9.64
CA VAL A 131 -15.89 2.20 -8.76
C VAL A 131 -16.79 1.14 -8.13
N SER A 132 -16.62 -0.10 -8.54
CA SER A 132 -17.32 -1.21 -7.92
C SER A 132 -16.98 -1.26 -6.43
N PRO A 133 -17.93 -1.57 -5.55
CA PRO A 133 -17.62 -1.69 -4.14
C PRO A 133 -16.52 -2.75 -3.92
N PRO A 134 -15.63 -2.57 -2.95
CA PRO A 134 -14.60 -3.54 -2.62
C PRO A 134 -15.19 -4.92 -2.35
N LEU A 135 -14.46 -5.97 -2.72
CA LEU A 135 -14.97 -7.36 -2.67
C LEU A 135 -15.44 -7.77 -1.26
N PHE A 136 -14.76 -7.33 -0.21
CA PHE A 136 -15.18 -7.62 1.17
C PHE A 136 -16.58 -7.07 1.49
N GLN A 137 -16.96 -5.90 0.93
CA GLN A 137 -18.31 -5.35 1.09
C GLN A 137 -19.34 -6.16 0.29
N VAL A 138 -19.02 -6.58 -0.92
CA VAL A 138 -19.88 -7.43 -1.74
C VAL A 138 -20.17 -8.77 -1.05
N LEU A 139 -19.15 -9.32 -0.37
CA LEU A 139 -19.24 -10.57 0.37
C LEU A 139 -19.81 -10.40 1.79
N GLY A 140 -20.06 -9.17 2.26
CA GLY A 140 -20.54 -8.90 3.60
C GLY A 140 -19.54 -9.28 4.71
N ILE A 141 -18.23 -9.24 4.42
CA ILE A 141 -17.19 -9.58 5.39
C ILE A 141 -17.03 -8.43 6.37
N ASP A 142 -17.19 -8.70 7.66
CA ASP A 142 -16.89 -7.78 8.73
C ASP A 142 -15.37 -7.81 9.02
N LEU A 143 -14.69 -6.72 8.69
CA LEU A 143 -13.23 -6.61 8.85
C LEU A 143 -12.78 -6.52 10.31
N ASP A 144 -13.68 -6.24 11.24
CA ASP A 144 -13.36 -6.00 12.65
C ASP A 144 -13.60 -7.24 13.52
N GLN A 145 -14.30 -8.24 12.99
CA GLN A 145 -14.48 -9.52 13.67
C GLN A 145 -13.26 -10.43 13.52
N PRO A 146 -12.97 -11.28 14.51
CA PRO A 146 -12.00 -12.36 14.39
C PRO A 146 -12.44 -13.37 13.32
N HIS A 147 -11.50 -13.87 12.54
CA HIS A 147 -11.70 -14.89 11.53
C HIS A 147 -10.73 -16.07 11.74
N PRO A 148 -10.81 -16.77 12.90
CA PRO A 148 -9.89 -17.87 13.18
C PRO A 148 -10.14 -19.04 12.24
N ALA A 149 -9.09 -19.77 11.90
CA ALA A 149 -9.20 -20.98 11.12
C ALA A 149 -10.02 -22.05 11.88
N ALA A 150 -11.03 -22.62 11.22
CA ALA A 150 -11.82 -23.70 11.79
C ALA A 150 -11.00 -24.99 11.97
N THR A 151 -9.89 -25.13 11.26
CA THR A 151 -8.93 -26.23 11.36
C THR A 151 -7.56 -25.72 10.92
N THR A 152 -6.53 -26.21 11.57
CA THR A 152 -5.13 -25.93 11.27
C THR A 152 -4.34 -27.20 11.01
N PRO A 153 -3.31 -27.18 10.18
CA PRO A 153 -2.45 -28.34 9.94
C PRO A 153 -1.59 -28.66 11.17
N ALA A 154 -1.33 -29.93 11.39
CA ALA A 154 -0.41 -30.39 12.45
C ALA A 154 1.07 -30.10 12.13
N VAL A 155 1.40 -29.89 10.86
CA VAL A 155 2.74 -29.59 10.32
C VAL A 155 2.59 -28.47 9.31
N VAL A 156 3.55 -27.54 9.27
CA VAL A 156 3.55 -26.43 8.30
C VAL A 156 3.42 -26.99 6.88
N PRO A 157 2.39 -26.56 6.13
CA PRO A 157 2.19 -26.99 4.75
C PRO A 157 3.34 -26.51 3.85
N ASP A 158 3.71 -27.33 2.87
CA ASP A 158 4.81 -27.05 1.95
C ASP A 158 4.28 -26.96 0.51
N PRO A 159 4.36 -25.76 -0.13
CA PRO A 159 3.91 -25.59 -1.50
C PRO A 159 4.65 -26.49 -2.51
N GLN A 160 5.91 -26.84 -2.26
CA GLN A 160 6.69 -27.70 -3.17
C GLN A 160 6.19 -29.16 -3.11
N ARG A 161 5.91 -29.68 -1.91
CA ARG A 161 5.23 -30.99 -1.77
C ARG A 161 3.83 -30.92 -2.39
N GLY A 162 3.11 -29.81 -2.21
CA GLY A 162 1.81 -29.58 -2.81
C GLY A 162 1.83 -29.63 -4.33
N ALA A 163 2.87 -29.10 -4.97
CA ALA A 163 3.06 -29.20 -6.41
C ALA A 163 3.23 -30.66 -6.89
N GLN A 164 3.93 -31.50 -6.09
CA GLN A 164 4.07 -32.94 -6.38
C GLN A 164 2.71 -33.64 -6.26
N VAL A 165 1.97 -33.38 -5.17
CA VAL A 165 0.60 -33.90 -5.00
C VAL A 165 -0.31 -33.48 -6.15
N ALA A 166 -0.25 -32.23 -6.60
CA ALA A 166 -1.03 -31.74 -7.73
C ALA A 166 -0.72 -32.47 -9.04
N ALA A 167 0.53 -32.90 -9.25
CA ALA A 167 0.94 -33.66 -10.42
C ALA A 167 0.44 -35.12 -10.39
N GLU A 168 0.20 -35.69 -9.21
CA GLU A 168 -0.26 -37.07 -9.02
C GLU A 168 -1.80 -37.19 -9.08
N VAL A 169 -2.53 -36.10 -8.77
CA VAL A 169 -4.00 -36.04 -8.82
C VAL A 169 -4.45 -35.65 -10.23
N ALA A 170 -5.26 -36.49 -10.86
CA ALA A 170 -5.75 -36.26 -12.23
C ALA A 170 -7.28 -36.26 -12.30
N PRO A 171 -7.93 -35.17 -12.63
CA PRO A 171 -7.37 -33.80 -12.78
C PRO A 171 -7.02 -33.16 -11.44
N PRO A 172 -6.00 -32.31 -11.37
CA PRO A 172 -5.72 -31.57 -10.13
C PRO A 172 -6.89 -30.66 -9.81
N PRO A 173 -7.23 -30.49 -8.51
CA PRO A 173 -8.27 -29.53 -8.13
C PRO A 173 -7.84 -28.13 -8.50
N THR A 174 -8.76 -27.38 -9.08
CA THR A 174 -8.52 -25.98 -9.49
C THR A 174 -9.39 -25.05 -8.67
N LEU A 175 -8.85 -23.89 -8.34
CA LEU A 175 -9.59 -22.85 -7.67
C LEU A 175 -9.72 -21.65 -8.64
N SER A 176 -10.95 -21.29 -8.99
CA SER A 176 -11.15 -20.08 -9.78
C SER A 176 -10.67 -18.83 -9.01
N LEU A 177 -10.35 -17.76 -9.73
CA LEU A 177 -9.92 -16.52 -9.09
C LEU A 177 -10.95 -15.98 -8.08
N ASP A 178 -12.24 -16.08 -8.42
CA ASP A 178 -13.32 -15.64 -7.52
C ASP A 178 -13.41 -16.54 -6.28
N ALA A 179 -13.27 -17.85 -6.44
CA ALA A 179 -13.25 -18.80 -5.32
C ALA A 179 -12.01 -18.57 -4.44
N TYR A 180 -10.84 -18.38 -5.04
CA TYR A 180 -9.62 -18.02 -4.32
C TYR A 180 -9.83 -16.76 -3.48
N ARG A 181 -10.30 -15.67 -4.09
CA ARG A 181 -10.49 -14.40 -3.41
C ARG A 181 -11.50 -14.44 -2.27
N SER A 182 -12.49 -15.33 -2.37
CA SER A 182 -13.63 -15.38 -1.44
C SER A 182 -13.45 -16.35 -0.27
N HIS A 183 -12.60 -17.36 -0.39
CA HIS A 183 -12.46 -18.41 0.61
C HIS A 183 -11.10 -18.35 1.31
N SER A 184 -11.09 -18.70 2.59
CA SER A 184 -9.85 -18.89 3.34
C SER A 184 -9.18 -20.24 2.99
N PRO A 185 -7.86 -20.40 3.26
CA PRO A 185 -7.21 -21.69 3.09
C PRO A 185 -7.92 -22.84 3.83
N ALA A 186 -8.40 -22.59 5.05
CA ALA A 186 -9.14 -23.59 5.84
C ALA A 186 -10.49 -23.94 5.21
N ASP A 187 -11.18 -23.00 4.56
CA ASP A 187 -12.42 -23.28 3.83
C ASP A 187 -12.17 -24.13 2.60
N VAL A 188 -11.09 -23.86 1.85
CA VAL A 188 -10.69 -24.66 0.69
C VAL A 188 -10.30 -26.04 1.13
N TRP A 189 -9.48 -26.18 2.18
CA TRP A 189 -9.11 -27.48 2.73
C TRP A 189 -10.36 -28.30 3.12
N ARG A 190 -11.31 -27.71 3.82
CA ARG A 190 -12.56 -28.37 4.24
C ARG A 190 -13.39 -28.83 3.05
N THR A 191 -13.51 -27.98 2.02
CA THR A 191 -14.22 -28.29 0.79
C THR A 191 -13.56 -29.46 0.07
N TRP A 192 -12.25 -29.45 -0.09
CA TRP A 192 -11.51 -30.51 -0.75
C TRP A 192 -11.45 -31.81 0.08
N ARG A 193 -11.45 -31.70 1.42
CA ARG A 193 -11.54 -32.88 2.29
C ARG A 193 -12.85 -33.64 2.12
N ALA A 194 -13.91 -32.94 1.81
CA ALA A 194 -15.24 -33.52 1.53
C ALA A 194 -15.36 -34.08 0.09
N ASP A 195 -14.41 -33.79 -0.80
CA ASP A 195 -14.43 -34.27 -2.18
C ASP A 195 -13.97 -35.74 -2.25
N ALA A 196 -14.83 -36.60 -2.78
CA ALA A 196 -14.55 -38.04 -2.91
C ALA A 196 -13.31 -38.33 -3.78
N SER A 197 -13.03 -37.49 -4.77
CA SER A 197 -11.86 -37.64 -5.66
C SER A 197 -10.53 -37.45 -4.93
N LEU A 198 -10.52 -36.72 -3.82
CA LEU A 198 -9.34 -36.42 -2.99
C LEU A 198 -9.29 -37.28 -1.71
N SER A 199 -10.23 -38.21 -1.53
CA SER A 199 -10.36 -39.04 -0.31
C SER A 199 -9.12 -39.89 -0.01
N GLY A 200 -8.31 -40.22 -1.02
CA GLY A 200 -7.04 -40.95 -0.86
C GLY A 200 -5.87 -40.12 -0.30
N LEU A 201 -6.00 -38.78 -0.28
CA LEU A 201 -4.95 -37.94 0.26
C LEU A 201 -4.99 -37.91 1.80
N THR A 202 -3.82 -37.89 2.42
CA THR A 202 -3.72 -37.57 3.85
C THR A 202 -4.05 -36.11 4.11
N ASP A 203 -4.40 -35.77 5.36
CA ASP A 203 -4.67 -34.37 5.73
C ASP A 203 -3.47 -33.45 5.45
N ALA A 204 -2.25 -33.95 5.71
CA ALA A 204 -1.02 -33.21 5.42
C ALA A 204 -0.85 -32.97 3.91
N ALA A 205 -1.02 -33.99 3.06
CA ALA A 205 -0.93 -33.84 1.61
C ALA A 205 -1.98 -32.89 1.06
N LEU A 206 -3.18 -32.89 1.64
CA LEU A 206 -4.24 -31.96 1.25
C LEU A 206 -3.91 -30.52 1.66
N TRP A 207 -3.32 -30.31 2.83
CA TRP A 207 -2.82 -28.99 3.25
C TRP A 207 -1.66 -28.52 2.37
N ASP A 208 -0.72 -29.39 1.99
CA ASP A 208 0.34 -29.07 1.04
C ASP A 208 -0.24 -28.61 -0.31
N LEU A 209 -1.29 -29.28 -0.78
CA LEU A 209 -1.98 -28.92 -2.02
C LEU A 209 -2.69 -27.54 -1.91
N VAL A 210 -3.29 -27.22 -0.77
CA VAL A 210 -3.85 -25.89 -0.49
C VAL A 210 -2.74 -24.84 -0.50
N ALA A 211 -1.62 -25.11 0.19
CA ALA A 211 -0.48 -24.20 0.22
C ALA A 211 0.07 -23.91 -1.19
N TYR A 212 0.24 -24.95 -2.01
CA TYR A 212 0.62 -24.80 -3.42
C TYR A 212 -0.35 -23.91 -4.20
N THR A 213 -1.64 -24.11 -4.01
CA THR A 213 -2.69 -23.36 -4.72
C THR A 213 -2.67 -21.87 -4.35
N TYR A 214 -2.52 -21.56 -3.07
CA TYR A 214 -2.43 -20.17 -2.61
C TYR A 214 -1.10 -19.51 -3.02
N ASN A 215 0.01 -20.19 -2.87
CA ASN A 215 1.33 -19.66 -3.24
C ASN A 215 1.46 -19.44 -4.76
N SER A 216 0.80 -20.25 -5.57
CA SER A 216 0.79 -20.09 -7.04
C SER A 216 0.03 -18.86 -7.53
N GLN A 217 -0.75 -18.19 -6.69
CA GLN A 217 -1.43 -16.94 -7.04
C GLN A 217 -0.46 -15.75 -7.13
N LEU A 218 0.70 -15.84 -6.50
CA LEU A 218 1.75 -14.85 -6.68
C LEU A 218 2.66 -15.28 -7.85
N ALA A 219 2.40 -14.71 -9.03
CA ALA A 219 3.23 -14.96 -10.19
C ALA A 219 4.69 -14.58 -9.90
N SER A 220 5.65 -15.36 -10.42
CA SER A 220 7.07 -15.10 -10.21
C SER A 220 7.52 -13.70 -10.65
N ALA A 221 6.92 -13.18 -11.72
CA ALA A 221 7.17 -11.82 -12.20
C ALA A 221 6.71 -10.71 -11.24
N ASP A 222 5.75 -11.01 -10.37
CA ASP A 222 5.18 -10.06 -9.40
C ASP A 222 5.83 -10.17 -8.01
N ARG A 223 6.59 -11.24 -7.74
CA ARG A 223 7.17 -11.53 -6.42
C ARG A 223 8.10 -10.41 -5.94
N ASP A 224 9.05 -10.01 -6.78
CA ASP A 224 10.01 -8.94 -6.43
C ASP A 224 9.31 -7.60 -6.22
N ASP A 225 8.26 -7.31 -7.00
CA ASP A 225 7.48 -6.09 -6.85
C ASP A 225 6.68 -6.09 -5.55
N ALA A 226 6.01 -7.20 -5.23
CA ALA A 226 5.29 -7.37 -3.98
C ALA A 226 6.23 -7.28 -2.76
N ALA A 227 7.41 -7.92 -2.83
CA ALA A 227 8.41 -7.88 -1.77
C ALA A 227 8.94 -6.45 -1.54
N ARG A 228 9.21 -5.69 -2.62
CA ARG A 228 9.60 -4.27 -2.49
C ARG A 228 8.48 -3.42 -1.88
N LEU A 229 7.24 -3.62 -2.30
CA LEU A 229 6.08 -2.91 -1.73
C LEU A 229 5.93 -3.21 -0.24
N PHE A 230 6.07 -4.48 0.16
CA PHE A 230 5.98 -4.90 1.56
C PHE A 230 7.13 -4.31 2.38
N ALA A 231 8.36 -4.44 1.91
CA ALA A 231 9.54 -3.89 2.61
C ALA A 231 9.45 -2.38 2.81
N ALA A 232 8.96 -1.66 1.81
CA ALA A 232 8.86 -0.20 1.86
C ALA A 232 7.71 0.31 2.76
N ASN A 233 6.61 -0.45 2.90
CA ASN A 233 5.37 0.07 3.47
C ASN A 233 4.84 -0.72 4.67
N CYS A 234 5.23 -1.97 4.84
CA CYS A 234 4.62 -2.90 5.80
C CYS A 234 5.63 -3.45 6.83
N ALA A 235 6.85 -3.80 6.38
CA ALA A 235 7.84 -4.52 7.17
C ALA A 235 8.25 -3.80 8.46
N ALA A 236 8.25 -2.47 8.47
CA ALA A 236 8.60 -1.69 9.65
C ALA A 236 7.71 -1.97 10.87
N CYS A 237 6.44 -2.35 10.63
CA CYS A 237 5.50 -2.77 11.67
C CYS A 237 5.35 -4.31 11.71
N HIS A 238 5.18 -4.95 10.55
CA HIS A 238 4.86 -6.38 10.47
C HIS A 238 6.08 -7.30 10.46
N GLY A 239 7.32 -6.75 10.53
CA GLY A 239 8.56 -7.52 10.42
C GLY A 239 8.90 -7.88 8.96
N GLU A 240 10.20 -8.05 8.66
CA GLU A 240 10.66 -8.45 7.32
C GLU A 240 10.17 -9.85 6.95
N ARG A 241 9.95 -10.69 7.95
CA ARG A 241 9.42 -12.06 7.81
C ARG A 241 7.92 -12.16 8.02
N GLY A 242 7.24 -11.03 8.19
CA GLY A 242 5.81 -11.00 8.43
C GLY A 242 5.39 -11.51 9.81
N ASP A 243 6.30 -11.62 10.77
CA ASP A 243 6.14 -12.18 12.12
C ASP A 243 5.55 -11.20 13.15
N GLY A 244 5.09 -10.04 12.71
CA GLY A 244 4.53 -9.01 13.59
C GLY A 244 5.58 -8.30 14.47
N GLN A 245 6.88 -8.56 14.25
CA GLN A 245 7.98 -8.06 15.09
C GLN A 245 8.81 -6.98 14.39
N GLY A 246 8.18 -6.13 13.61
CA GLY A 246 8.83 -4.97 13.00
C GLY A 246 9.36 -3.99 14.05
N VAL A 247 10.35 -3.18 13.66
CA VAL A 247 11.05 -2.21 14.55
C VAL A 247 10.10 -1.23 15.25
N PHE A 248 8.86 -1.08 14.78
CA PHE A 248 7.83 -0.22 15.36
C PHE A 248 6.69 -0.96 16.05
N ALA A 249 6.71 -2.30 16.05
CA ALA A 249 5.67 -3.08 16.69
C ALA A 249 5.50 -2.71 18.17
N GLU A 250 6.59 -2.56 18.90
CA GLU A 250 6.55 -2.17 20.33
C GLU A 250 6.05 -0.73 20.56
N ALA A 251 6.42 0.21 19.67
CA ALA A 251 5.97 1.59 19.79
C ALA A 251 4.46 1.74 19.58
N LEU A 252 3.85 0.88 18.76
CA LEU A 252 2.40 0.84 18.56
C LEU A 252 1.66 0.33 19.81
N VAL A 253 2.24 -0.63 20.52
CA VAL A 253 1.68 -1.17 21.77
C VAL A 253 1.76 -0.17 22.92
N GLN A 254 2.81 0.67 22.95
CA GLN A 254 3.07 1.63 24.02
C GLN A 254 2.34 2.96 23.83
N SER A 255 1.82 3.24 22.63
CA SER A 255 0.98 4.42 22.41
C SER A 255 -0.38 4.19 23.05
N GLU A 256 -0.52 4.58 24.35
CA GLU A 256 -1.80 4.65 25.04
C GLU A 256 -2.81 5.42 24.17
N PRO A 257 -4.05 4.97 24.03
CA PRO A 257 -5.08 5.76 23.37
C PRO A 257 -5.20 7.08 24.15
N ASP A 258 -5.09 8.18 23.42
CA ASP A 258 -5.27 9.53 23.95
C ASP A 258 -6.54 9.54 24.81
N SER A 259 -6.41 9.93 26.08
CA SER A 259 -7.39 9.80 27.15
C SER A 259 -8.72 10.57 26.93
N GLY A 260 -9.10 10.78 25.69
CA GLY A 260 -10.33 11.41 25.21
C GLY A 260 -11.21 10.57 24.29
N ALA A 261 -10.77 9.38 23.86
CA ALA A 261 -11.61 8.49 23.06
C ALA A 261 -12.49 7.64 23.98
N ASP A 262 -13.81 7.80 23.83
CA ASP A 262 -14.87 7.08 24.54
C ASP A 262 -14.60 5.56 24.48
N SER A 263 -14.27 4.96 25.62
CA SER A 263 -14.00 3.53 25.81
C SER A 263 -15.22 2.63 25.55
N SER A 264 -16.33 3.17 25.07
CA SER A 264 -17.57 2.42 24.80
C SER A 264 -17.54 1.61 23.49
N MET A 265 -16.52 1.79 22.64
CA MET A 265 -16.33 1.04 21.40
C MET A 265 -15.32 -0.10 21.61
N GLY A 266 -15.59 -1.03 22.48
CA GLY A 266 -15.06 -2.40 22.61
C GLY A 266 -13.73 -2.82 21.95
N HIS A 267 -12.75 -1.92 21.78
CA HIS A 267 -11.44 -2.24 21.26
C HIS A 267 -10.56 -2.72 22.40
N SER A 268 -10.33 -4.02 22.46
CA SER A 268 -9.41 -4.64 23.41
C SER A 268 -7.98 -4.11 23.18
N ALA A 269 -7.21 -3.96 24.27
CA ALA A 269 -5.79 -3.56 24.25
C ALA A 269 -4.90 -4.47 23.39
N ASP A 270 -5.38 -5.65 23.00
CA ASP A 270 -4.73 -6.59 22.06
C ASP A 270 -4.81 -6.14 20.59
N ALA A 271 -5.66 -5.16 20.28
CA ALA A 271 -5.89 -4.71 18.89
C ALA A 271 -4.77 -3.83 18.30
N THR A 272 -3.73 -3.52 19.04
CA THR A 272 -2.64 -2.61 18.62
C THR A 272 -1.40 -3.31 18.09
N ARG A 273 -1.26 -4.63 18.27
CA ARG A 273 -0.13 -5.37 17.70
C ARG A 273 -0.30 -5.55 16.20
N PRO A 274 0.78 -5.34 15.40
CA PRO A 274 0.78 -5.73 14.00
C PRO A 274 0.48 -7.23 13.86
N ALA A 275 -0.32 -7.58 12.84
CA ALA A 275 -0.65 -8.97 12.59
C ALA A 275 0.62 -9.79 12.29
N ASP A 276 0.67 -10.98 12.87
CA ASP A 276 1.66 -12.03 12.57
C ASP A 276 1.12 -12.88 11.41
N PHE A 277 1.74 -12.75 10.25
CA PHE A 277 1.35 -13.49 9.05
C PHE A 277 1.91 -14.92 9.03
N THR A 278 2.67 -15.32 10.04
CA THR A 278 3.13 -16.68 10.26
C THR A 278 2.21 -17.46 11.18
N ASP A 279 1.26 -16.79 11.85
CA ASP A 279 0.25 -17.42 12.70
C ASP A 279 -0.78 -18.18 11.87
N SER A 280 -0.75 -19.51 11.97
CA SER A 280 -1.65 -20.39 11.21
C SER A 280 -3.12 -20.22 11.57
N GLU A 281 -3.46 -19.90 12.82
CA GLU A 281 -4.86 -19.72 13.22
C GLU A 281 -5.46 -18.48 12.55
N ALA A 282 -4.72 -17.38 12.54
CA ALA A 282 -5.15 -16.14 11.92
C ALA A 282 -5.13 -16.24 10.38
N MET A 283 -4.01 -16.68 9.80
CA MET A 283 -3.82 -16.62 8.35
C MET A 283 -4.60 -17.67 7.57
N LEU A 284 -4.73 -18.88 8.10
CA LEU A 284 -5.51 -19.94 7.42
C LEU A 284 -7.03 -19.70 7.53
N GLY A 285 -7.47 -18.89 8.49
CA GLY A 285 -8.86 -18.45 8.59
C GLY A 285 -9.20 -17.19 7.77
N ALA A 286 -8.17 -16.43 7.38
CA ALA A 286 -8.37 -15.22 6.60
C ALA A 286 -8.57 -15.53 5.10
N SER A 287 -9.66 -15.01 4.50
CA SER A 287 -9.79 -15.04 3.05
C SER A 287 -8.97 -13.92 2.40
N PRO A 288 -8.55 -14.06 1.13
CA PRO A 288 -7.90 -12.97 0.40
C PRO A 288 -8.72 -11.68 0.36
N ALA A 289 -10.06 -11.76 0.26
CA ALA A 289 -10.93 -10.59 0.31
C ALA A 289 -10.90 -9.88 1.67
N LEU A 290 -10.79 -10.63 2.77
CA LEU A 290 -10.61 -10.07 4.11
C LEU A 290 -9.29 -9.30 4.21
N LEU A 291 -8.17 -9.92 3.81
CA LEU A 291 -6.84 -9.29 3.85
C LEU A 291 -6.79 -8.05 2.95
N HIS A 292 -7.34 -8.15 1.73
CA HIS A 292 -7.47 -7.03 0.81
C HIS A 292 -8.25 -5.86 1.46
N GLY A 293 -9.38 -6.15 2.08
CA GLY A 293 -10.20 -5.15 2.77
C GLY A 293 -9.46 -4.48 3.92
N LYS A 294 -8.72 -5.26 4.73
CA LYS A 294 -7.90 -4.73 5.83
C LYS A 294 -6.79 -3.80 5.34
N ILE A 295 -6.09 -4.15 4.25
CA ILE A 295 -5.07 -3.28 3.65
C ILE A 295 -5.72 -2.03 3.07
N LEU A 296 -6.79 -2.17 2.31
CA LEU A 296 -7.49 -1.07 1.65
C LEU A 296 -7.99 -0.04 2.66
N ARG A 297 -8.66 -0.49 3.72
CA ARG A 297 -9.28 0.37 4.75
C ARG A 297 -8.28 0.85 5.80
N GLY A 298 -7.25 0.05 6.09
CA GLY A 298 -6.41 0.22 7.28
C GLY A 298 -7.13 -0.21 8.57
N GLY A 299 -6.44 -0.08 9.69
CA GLY A 299 -6.97 -0.37 11.01
C GLY A 299 -7.40 0.90 11.73
N MET A 300 -8.70 1.08 11.96
CA MET A 300 -9.19 2.20 12.76
C MET A 300 -8.69 2.07 14.21
N GLY A 301 -7.87 3.03 14.66
CA GLY A 301 -7.30 3.04 16.00
C GLY A 301 -6.05 2.17 16.21
N SER A 302 -5.70 1.27 15.29
CA SER A 302 -4.53 0.38 15.43
C SER A 302 -3.21 0.98 14.89
N GLY A 303 -3.25 2.17 14.32
CA GLY A 303 -2.07 2.77 13.66
C GLY A 303 -1.79 2.24 12.25
N MET A 304 -2.49 1.22 11.75
CA MET A 304 -2.34 0.75 10.38
C MET A 304 -2.95 1.75 9.39
N PRO A 305 -2.16 2.31 8.46
CA PRO A 305 -2.65 3.30 7.51
C PRO A 305 -3.68 2.74 6.53
N MET A 306 -4.59 3.59 6.05
CA MET A 306 -5.45 3.28 4.91
C MET A 306 -4.59 3.31 3.63
N TRP A 307 -4.38 2.15 3.01
CA TRP A 307 -3.52 2.03 1.83
C TRP A 307 -4.28 2.22 0.51
N GLY A 308 -5.61 2.14 0.52
CA GLY A 308 -6.42 2.32 -0.68
C GLY A 308 -6.33 3.71 -1.34
N ALA A 309 -5.84 4.73 -0.60
CA ALA A 309 -5.55 6.06 -1.16
C ALA A 309 -4.14 6.18 -1.76
N ILE A 310 -3.30 5.15 -1.61
CA ILE A 310 -1.88 5.17 -1.97
C ILE A 310 -1.57 4.10 -3.01
N LEU A 311 -2.01 2.86 -2.75
CA LEU A 311 -1.75 1.70 -3.59
C LEU A 311 -2.93 1.45 -4.53
N THR A 312 -2.61 1.04 -5.75
CA THR A 312 -3.63 0.56 -6.69
C THR A 312 -4.23 -0.77 -6.21
N ASP A 313 -5.43 -1.10 -6.67
CA ASP A 313 -6.08 -2.38 -6.37
C ASP A 313 -5.17 -3.57 -6.74
N ALA A 314 -4.50 -3.51 -7.90
CA ALA A 314 -3.55 -4.53 -8.33
C ALA A 314 -2.36 -4.69 -7.37
N GLN A 315 -1.82 -3.58 -6.85
CA GLN A 315 -0.73 -3.62 -5.86
C GLN A 315 -1.19 -4.23 -4.54
N ILE A 316 -2.41 -3.93 -4.10
CA ILE A 316 -2.98 -4.53 -2.88
C ILE A 316 -3.16 -6.05 -3.08
N TRP A 317 -3.67 -6.50 -4.24
CA TRP A 317 -3.77 -7.94 -4.53
C TRP A 317 -2.41 -8.65 -4.57
N LYS A 318 -1.36 -8.01 -5.12
CA LYS A 318 0.01 -8.55 -5.06
C LYS A 318 0.49 -8.72 -3.61
N LEU A 319 0.23 -7.73 -2.75
CA LEU A 319 0.55 -7.82 -1.32
C LEU A 319 -0.21 -8.95 -0.65
N VAL A 320 -1.52 -9.07 -0.88
CA VAL A 320 -2.34 -10.18 -0.33
C VAL A 320 -1.76 -11.53 -0.70
N ASN A 321 -1.38 -11.72 -1.98
CA ASN A 321 -0.77 -12.96 -2.43
C ASN A 321 0.59 -13.22 -1.75
N LEU A 322 1.37 -12.17 -1.51
CA LEU A 322 2.65 -12.28 -0.78
C LEU A 322 2.44 -12.69 0.68
N LEU A 323 1.40 -12.17 1.36
CA LEU A 323 1.16 -12.49 2.77
C LEU A 323 1.02 -14.00 3.02
N TYR A 324 0.42 -14.74 2.08
CA TYR A 324 0.32 -16.20 2.22
C TYR A 324 1.66 -16.91 2.08
N THR A 325 2.66 -16.31 1.43
CA THR A 325 4.00 -16.93 1.36
C THR A 325 4.66 -16.97 2.73
N PHE A 326 4.44 -15.98 3.61
CA PHE A 326 4.94 -16.02 4.98
C PHE A 326 4.38 -17.20 5.78
N GLN A 327 3.14 -17.58 5.51
CA GLN A 327 2.50 -18.73 6.16
C GLN A 327 3.03 -20.07 5.64
N PHE A 328 3.42 -20.17 4.35
CA PHE A 328 3.69 -21.45 3.70
C PHE A 328 5.17 -21.69 3.36
N ASP A 329 6.01 -20.65 3.20
CA ASP A 329 7.41 -20.81 2.78
C ASP A 329 8.37 -21.14 3.95
N GLY A 330 7.88 -21.24 5.19
CA GLY A 330 8.67 -21.61 6.36
C GLY A 330 9.86 -20.67 6.61
N GLU A 331 11.09 -21.21 6.78
CA GLU A 331 12.31 -20.44 7.07
C GLU A 331 12.87 -19.67 5.86
N SER A 332 12.32 -19.84 4.67
CA SER A 332 12.76 -19.18 3.42
C SER A 332 11.85 -18.00 3.04
N GLY A 333 11.68 -17.04 3.93
CA GLY A 333 11.09 -15.75 3.57
C GLY A 333 11.90 -15.06 2.45
N PRO A 334 11.27 -14.12 1.70
CA PRO A 334 11.86 -13.50 0.52
C PRO A 334 13.16 -12.77 0.80
#